data_8cc4d7d3853bef656a4312c1a834f761
#
_entry.id   8cc4d7d3853bef656a4312c1a834f761
#
_cell.length_a   1.000
_cell.length_b   1.000
_cell.length_c   1.000
_cell.angle_alpha   90.00
_cell.angle_beta   90.00
_cell.angle_gamma   90.00
#
_symmetry.space_group_name_H-M   'P 1'
#
loop_
_entity.id
_entity.type
_entity.pdbx_description
1 polymer ?
#
loop_
_entity_poly.entity_id
_entity_poly.type
_entity_poly.pdbx_seq_one_letter_code
_entity_poly.pdbx_strand_id
1 'polypeptide(L)'
;MAKQVSALLLALLLLTAGTANAGGVYYEIFPSSYRDTDGDGVGDLAGVTASAAYLQSLGVNGIWLTPFFSGASYHKYDVLDYQSVDPSLGTLEDFDALAGEYHARGMRAMLDLVINHTSNEHPWFRSAVKSLTVEPCADGSCAGGVPCRAHNPYVNYYHFKPMERAAKDWQTLGNGWGYECVFGGHMPDLALENEDVRREIENAVDFWFAHGADDFRLDAVIHYTGSASGNAEALRWITDFIHSRRADAFVVAEAWTSAVQFPAYWESGVDALFNFPFAGPEGRTAKTLIGRGRANSASAYGNALISWQATLAENGAQDAPFGSNHDIGRIAGFMRKDEAKIKLYACLNLTMTGTAFVYYGEELGMSGAGRDENKRAPMYWSEDASAAGMTKGPADMEPQKHAFGSLETQEADADSIYAFYRRLLALRAAHPAISEGTAELIDLGDEIDACVLRKTCAEETVYLVYNLSADREIRVTLPEAVTQTDFLSAKRDSAQPKNESTAVTVPPQSLTVLMPEE
;
A
#
# COMPACT_ATOMS: atom_id res chain seq x y z
N MET A 1 14.15 -1.29 48.33
CA MET A 1 15.01 -1.38 47.13
C MET A 1 14.61 -2.50 46.14
N ALA A 2 14.18 -3.70 46.59
CA ALA A 2 13.80 -4.79 45.66
C ALA A 2 12.52 -4.56 44.82
N LYS A 3 11.55 -3.76 45.27
CA LYS A 3 10.30 -3.45 44.53
C LYS A 3 10.47 -2.39 43.45
N GLN A 4 11.47 -1.53 43.51
CA GLN A 4 11.75 -0.52 42.48
C GLN A 4 12.58 -1.08 41.30
N VAL A 5 13.40 -2.11 41.55
CA VAL A 5 14.17 -2.78 40.49
C VAL A 5 13.27 -3.65 39.61
N SER A 6 12.21 -4.28 40.18
CA SER A 6 11.25 -5.06 39.40
C SER A 6 10.35 -4.19 38.47
N ALA A 7 10.04 -2.97 38.89
CA ALA A 7 9.25 -2.05 38.06
C ALA A 7 10.06 -1.47 36.88
N LEU A 8 11.37 -1.25 37.08
CA LEU A 8 12.26 -0.80 36.00
C LEU A 8 12.54 -1.91 34.97
N LEU A 9 12.67 -3.16 35.41
CA LEU A 9 12.86 -4.31 34.52
C LEU A 9 11.58 -4.65 33.72
N LEU A 10 10.39 -4.42 34.28
CA LEU A 10 9.13 -4.60 33.57
C LEU A 10 8.89 -3.47 32.57
N ALA A 11 9.32 -2.24 32.85
CA ALA A 11 9.25 -1.11 31.92
C ALA A 11 10.26 -1.22 30.76
N LEU A 12 11.44 -1.85 30.99
CA LEU A 12 12.42 -2.10 29.93
C LEU A 12 12.02 -3.27 29.02
N LEU A 13 11.19 -4.22 29.47
CA LEU A 13 10.67 -5.33 28.67
C LEU A 13 9.45 -4.94 27.81
N LEU A 14 8.80 -3.81 28.10
CA LEU A 14 7.71 -3.26 27.29
C LEU A 14 8.19 -2.29 26.19
N LEU A 15 9.47 -1.95 26.16
CA LEU A 15 10.07 -1.05 25.16
C LEU A 15 10.80 -1.78 24.02
N THR A 16 10.74 -3.13 23.97
CA THR A 16 11.37 -3.93 22.91
C THR A 16 10.38 -4.76 22.07
N ALA A 17 9.09 -4.48 22.13
CA ALA A 17 8.18 -4.84 21.07
C ALA A 17 8.28 -3.74 19.98
N GLY A 18 9.46 -3.52 19.45
CA GLY A 18 9.67 -2.85 18.17
C GLY A 18 8.93 -3.71 17.15
N THR A 19 7.95 -3.13 16.48
CA THR A 19 7.21 -3.76 15.39
C THR A 19 8.23 -4.31 14.40
N ALA A 20 8.22 -5.61 14.13
CA ALA A 20 9.22 -6.31 13.32
C ALA A 20 9.34 -5.80 11.87
N ASN A 21 8.61 -4.73 11.52
CA ASN A 21 8.55 -4.10 10.19
C ASN A 21 8.64 -2.58 10.18
N ALA A 22 8.93 -1.92 11.30
CA ALA A 22 9.12 -0.48 11.28
C ALA A 22 10.24 -0.14 10.27
N GLY A 23 9.89 0.61 9.21
CA GLY A 23 10.87 1.09 8.23
C GLY A 23 11.05 0.26 6.97
N GLY A 24 10.42 -0.89 6.83
CA GLY A 24 10.50 -1.74 5.63
C GLY A 24 9.88 -1.13 4.37
N VAL A 25 10.03 -1.83 3.26
CA VAL A 25 9.43 -1.49 1.96
C VAL A 25 8.66 -2.70 1.44
N TYR A 26 7.37 -2.52 1.16
CA TYR A 26 6.54 -3.50 0.47
C TYR A 26 6.39 -3.15 -1.01
N TYR A 27 6.38 -4.18 -1.83
CA TYR A 27 6.15 -4.04 -3.27
C TYR A 27 4.77 -4.59 -3.61
N GLU A 28 3.87 -3.72 -4.04
CA GLU A 28 2.51 -4.07 -4.43
C GLU A 28 2.51 -4.73 -5.80
N ILE A 29 1.92 -5.91 -5.88
CA ILE A 29 1.81 -6.72 -7.10
C ILE A 29 0.35 -6.95 -7.43
N PHE A 30 -0.03 -6.68 -8.69
CA PHE A 30 -1.28 -7.13 -9.31
C PHE A 30 -0.97 -8.44 -10.07
N PRO A 31 -1.24 -9.63 -9.49
CA PRO A 31 -0.68 -10.90 -9.96
C PRO A 31 -0.94 -11.18 -11.45
N SER A 32 -2.19 -11.01 -11.91
CA SER A 32 -2.58 -11.32 -13.29
C SER A 32 -1.86 -10.48 -14.37
N SER A 33 -1.26 -9.34 -14.00
CA SER A 33 -0.50 -8.47 -14.90
C SER A 33 1.01 -8.50 -14.65
N TYR A 34 1.48 -9.34 -13.72
CA TYR A 34 2.87 -9.28 -13.28
C TYR A 34 3.79 -10.18 -14.09
N ARG A 35 3.64 -11.49 -14.00
CA ARG A 35 4.48 -12.44 -14.74
C ARG A 35 3.75 -13.75 -15.03
N ASP A 36 3.73 -14.14 -16.29
CA ASP A 36 3.12 -15.36 -16.82
C ASP A 36 4.16 -16.47 -16.91
N THR A 37 3.92 -17.64 -16.29
CA THR A 37 4.85 -18.77 -16.34
C THR A 37 4.35 -19.95 -17.15
N ASP A 38 3.05 -20.05 -17.43
CA ASP A 38 2.44 -21.14 -18.18
C ASP A 38 2.10 -20.81 -19.65
N GLY A 39 2.18 -19.52 -20.01
CA GLY A 39 2.04 -19.04 -21.40
C GLY A 39 0.61 -18.77 -21.83
N ASP A 40 -0.34 -18.65 -20.90
CA ASP A 40 -1.74 -18.35 -21.20
C ASP A 40 -1.99 -16.83 -21.41
N GLY A 41 -1.07 -16.01 -20.96
CA GLY A 41 -1.08 -14.55 -21.03
C GLY A 41 -1.63 -13.86 -19.78
N VAL A 42 -1.92 -14.61 -18.73
CA VAL A 42 -2.28 -14.12 -17.40
C VAL A 42 -1.08 -14.37 -16.48
N GLY A 43 -0.74 -13.41 -15.65
CA GLY A 43 0.29 -13.61 -14.64
C GLY A 43 -0.21 -14.52 -13.51
N ASP A 44 0.70 -15.24 -12.87
CA ASP A 44 0.39 -16.27 -11.89
C ASP A 44 1.28 -16.20 -10.64
N LEU A 45 0.93 -16.93 -9.58
CA LEU A 45 1.69 -16.96 -8.33
C LEU A 45 3.09 -17.57 -8.51
N ALA A 46 3.26 -18.51 -9.45
CA ALA A 46 4.57 -19.06 -9.79
C ALA A 46 5.48 -17.98 -10.41
N GLY A 47 4.91 -17.07 -11.21
CA GLY A 47 5.61 -15.90 -11.75
C GLY A 47 6.02 -14.90 -10.68
N VAL A 48 5.17 -14.68 -9.69
CA VAL A 48 5.54 -13.89 -8.51
C VAL A 48 6.68 -14.56 -7.76
N THR A 49 6.61 -15.88 -7.53
CA THR A 49 7.67 -16.67 -6.89
C THR A 49 8.98 -16.55 -7.65
N ALA A 50 8.97 -16.71 -8.98
CA ALA A 50 10.15 -16.58 -9.82
C ALA A 50 10.81 -15.19 -9.79
N SER A 51 10.09 -14.18 -9.32
CA SER A 51 10.57 -12.80 -9.23
C SER A 51 11.17 -12.43 -7.87
N ALA A 52 11.20 -13.35 -6.91
CA ALA A 52 11.68 -13.07 -5.54
C ALA A 52 13.13 -12.56 -5.51
N ALA A 53 14.02 -13.11 -6.34
CA ALA A 53 15.42 -12.65 -6.43
C ALA A 53 15.54 -11.22 -6.99
N TYR A 54 14.71 -10.86 -7.97
CA TYR A 54 14.61 -9.50 -8.51
C TYR A 54 14.19 -8.52 -7.40
N LEU A 55 13.11 -8.82 -6.67
CA LEU A 55 12.59 -7.97 -5.62
C LEU A 55 13.56 -7.81 -4.45
N GLN A 56 14.24 -8.90 -4.05
CA GLN A 56 15.32 -8.83 -3.07
C GLN A 56 16.46 -7.91 -3.55
N SER A 57 16.85 -8.00 -4.84
CA SER A 57 17.90 -7.15 -5.41
C SER A 57 17.49 -5.69 -5.55
N LEU A 58 16.19 -5.41 -5.67
CA LEU A 58 15.63 -4.07 -5.67
C LEU A 58 15.69 -3.43 -4.28
N GLY A 59 15.72 -4.25 -3.22
CA GLY A 59 15.83 -3.80 -1.83
C GLY A 59 14.48 -3.75 -1.10
N VAL A 60 13.47 -4.53 -1.52
CA VAL A 60 12.19 -4.64 -0.82
C VAL A 60 12.23 -5.71 0.27
N ASN A 61 11.44 -5.53 1.32
CA ASN A 61 11.36 -6.40 2.49
C ASN A 61 10.13 -7.30 2.50
N GLY A 62 9.18 -7.04 1.63
CA GLY A 62 7.96 -7.84 1.51
C GLY A 62 7.19 -7.50 0.25
N ILE A 63 6.19 -8.32 -0.04
CA ILE A 63 5.24 -8.08 -1.12
C ILE A 63 3.85 -7.86 -0.54
N TRP A 64 3.05 -7.04 -1.21
CA TRP A 64 1.61 -6.98 -1.05
C TRP A 64 0.98 -7.49 -2.34
N LEU A 65 0.26 -8.61 -2.23
CA LEU A 65 -0.54 -9.17 -3.32
C LEU A 65 -1.94 -8.54 -3.29
N THR A 66 -2.34 -7.86 -4.37
CA THR A 66 -3.75 -7.52 -4.56
C THR A 66 -4.58 -8.81 -4.63
N PRO A 67 -5.92 -8.79 -4.51
CA PRO A 67 -6.70 -10.01 -4.35
C PRO A 67 -6.38 -11.07 -5.40
N PHE A 68 -6.09 -12.28 -4.94
CA PHE A 68 -5.84 -13.47 -5.75
C PHE A 68 -6.74 -14.64 -5.35
N PHE A 69 -7.64 -14.43 -4.39
CA PHE A 69 -8.67 -15.38 -4.03
C PHE A 69 -9.62 -15.61 -5.20
N SER A 70 -10.34 -16.74 -5.20
CA SER A 70 -11.35 -16.99 -6.22
C SER A 70 -12.31 -15.81 -6.29
N GLY A 71 -12.42 -15.19 -7.47
CA GLY A 71 -13.21 -13.98 -7.72
C GLY A 71 -13.83 -13.98 -9.09
N ALA A 72 -14.99 -13.34 -9.26
CA ALA A 72 -15.73 -13.36 -10.52
C ALA A 72 -15.16 -12.40 -11.57
N SER A 73 -14.54 -11.30 -11.14
CA SER A 73 -13.92 -10.30 -12.04
C SER A 73 -12.42 -10.53 -12.23
N TYR A 74 -11.83 -9.80 -13.21
CA TYR A 74 -10.38 -9.83 -13.44
C TYR A 74 -9.57 -9.29 -12.26
N HIS A 75 -10.13 -8.40 -11.45
CA HIS A 75 -9.44 -7.75 -10.32
C HIS A 75 -9.60 -8.50 -8.99
N LYS A 76 -10.50 -9.49 -8.91
CA LYS A 76 -10.72 -10.39 -7.76
C LYS A 76 -11.19 -9.72 -6.45
N TYR A 77 -11.51 -8.41 -6.45
CA TYR A 77 -12.11 -7.77 -5.29
C TYR A 77 -13.52 -8.30 -4.99
N ASP A 78 -14.23 -8.86 -5.96
CA ASP A 78 -15.51 -9.54 -5.82
C ASP A 78 -15.32 -11.03 -5.45
N VAL A 79 -14.93 -11.27 -4.20
CA VAL A 79 -14.55 -12.60 -3.68
C VAL A 79 -15.69 -13.62 -3.79
N LEU A 80 -15.35 -14.83 -4.25
CA LEU A 80 -16.24 -16.01 -4.30
C LEU A 80 -15.92 -17.04 -3.22
N ASP A 81 -14.68 -17.10 -2.77
CA ASP A 81 -14.21 -17.99 -1.73
C ASP A 81 -12.93 -17.41 -1.10
N TYR A 82 -12.98 -17.15 0.20
CA TYR A 82 -11.88 -16.55 0.97
C TYR A 82 -10.72 -17.53 1.25
N GLN A 83 -10.90 -18.83 1.04
CA GLN A 83 -9.92 -19.87 1.37
C GLN A 83 -9.45 -20.65 0.13
N SER A 84 -9.50 -20.01 -1.03
CA SER A 84 -9.03 -20.59 -2.28
C SER A 84 -8.22 -19.60 -3.10
N VAL A 85 -7.27 -20.09 -3.87
CA VAL A 85 -6.61 -19.33 -4.95
C VAL A 85 -7.48 -19.37 -6.18
N ASP A 86 -7.59 -18.26 -6.91
CA ASP A 86 -8.28 -18.24 -8.21
C ASP A 86 -7.55 -19.16 -9.20
N PRO A 87 -8.26 -20.09 -9.87
CA PRO A 87 -7.64 -21.05 -10.78
C PRO A 87 -6.86 -20.42 -11.94
N SER A 88 -7.14 -19.18 -12.31
CA SER A 88 -6.36 -18.45 -13.33
C SER A 88 -5.03 -17.91 -12.81
N LEU A 89 -4.80 -17.93 -11.51
CA LEU A 89 -3.59 -17.41 -10.86
C LEU A 89 -2.73 -18.52 -10.25
N GLY A 90 -3.23 -19.76 -10.19
CA GLY A 90 -2.51 -20.91 -9.66
C GLY A 90 -3.31 -21.72 -8.65
N THR A 91 -2.62 -22.37 -7.76
CA THR A 91 -3.16 -23.26 -6.73
C THR A 91 -2.74 -22.80 -5.32
N LEU A 92 -3.28 -23.44 -4.30
CA LEU A 92 -2.86 -23.20 -2.92
C LEU A 92 -1.40 -23.62 -2.68
N GLU A 93 -0.96 -24.70 -3.33
CA GLU A 93 0.42 -25.17 -3.30
C GLU A 93 1.39 -24.16 -3.95
N ASP A 94 0.94 -23.42 -4.97
CA ASP A 94 1.74 -22.32 -5.55
C ASP A 94 1.88 -21.16 -4.56
N PHE A 95 0.84 -20.86 -3.78
CA PHE A 95 0.95 -19.86 -2.70
C PHE A 95 1.88 -20.33 -1.58
N ASP A 96 1.78 -21.60 -1.14
CA ASP A 96 2.70 -22.17 -0.15
C ASP A 96 4.16 -22.09 -0.62
N ALA A 97 4.41 -22.36 -1.90
CA ALA A 97 5.74 -22.25 -2.51
C ALA A 97 6.22 -20.78 -2.56
N LEU A 98 5.32 -19.84 -2.88
CA LEU A 98 5.58 -18.41 -2.86
C LEU A 98 6.00 -17.96 -1.46
N ALA A 99 5.18 -18.22 -0.45
CA ALA A 99 5.47 -17.84 0.92
C ALA A 99 6.81 -18.43 1.39
N GLY A 100 7.07 -19.71 1.10
CA GLY A 100 8.32 -20.37 1.44
C GLY A 100 9.54 -19.73 0.78
N GLU A 101 9.47 -19.34 -0.51
CA GLU A 101 10.56 -18.69 -1.24
C GLU A 101 10.85 -17.28 -0.70
N TYR A 102 9.79 -16.50 -0.39
CA TYR A 102 9.95 -15.17 0.18
C TYR A 102 10.52 -15.23 1.60
N HIS A 103 10.03 -16.14 2.44
CA HIS A 103 10.58 -16.37 3.78
C HIS A 103 12.04 -16.81 3.75
N ALA A 104 12.43 -17.69 2.81
CA ALA A 104 13.83 -18.11 2.66
C ALA A 104 14.77 -16.93 2.34
N ARG A 105 14.24 -15.82 1.83
CA ARG A 105 14.97 -14.57 1.55
C ARG A 105 14.81 -13.51 2.63
N GLY A 106 14.11 -13.80 3.73
CA GLY A 106 13.80 -12.84 4.78
C GLY A 106 12.76 -11.79 4.38
N MET A 107 11.96 -12.07 3.34
CA MET A 107 10.87 -11.21 2.88
C MET A 107 9.52 -11.71 3.38
N ARG A 108 8.56 -10.82 3.56
CA ARG A 108 7.21 -11.10 4.06
C ARG A 108 6.18 -11.09 2.94
N ALA A 109 5.06 -11.80 3.15
CA ALA A 109 3.91 -11.84 2.24
C ALA A 109 2.69 -11.21 2.91
N MET A 110 2.26 -10.05 2.39
CA MET A 110 1.03 -9.35 2.78
C MET A 110 -0.10 -9.69 1.80
N LEU A 111 -1.26 -10.04 2.33
CA LEU A 111 -2.46 -10.32 1.54
C LEU A 111 -3.48 -9.18 1.62
N ASP A 112 -4.18 -8.96 0.52
CA ASP A 112 -5.32 -8.05 0.46
C ASP A 112 -6.57 -8.75 1.01
N LEU A 113 -7.11 -8.27 2.12
CA LEU A 113 -8.27 -8.86 2.77
C LEU A 113 -9.51 -7.98 2.53
N VAL A 114 -10.34 -8.41 1.60
CA VAL A 114 -11.56 -7.72 1.17
C VAL A 114 -12.73 -8.21 2.00
N ILE A 115 -13.08 -7.48 3.06
CA ILE A 115 -14.16 -7.90 3.98
C ILE A 115 -15.41 -7.01 3.94
N ASN A 116 -15.35 -5.89 3.20
CA ASN A 116 -16.52 -5.03 3.05
C ASN A 116 -17.66 -5.72 2.28
N HIS A 117 -17.34 -6.53 1.28
CA HIS A 117 -18.31 -7.12 0.36
C HIS A 117 -17.82 -8.47 -0.18
N THR A 118 -18.73 -9.19 -0.82
CA THR A 118 -18.42 -10.39 -1.64
C THR A 118 -18.88 -10.18 -3.06
N SER A 119 -18.64 -11.15 -3.95
CA SER A 119 -19.34 -11.21 -5.23
C SER A 119 -20.85 -11.46 -5.02
N ASN A 120 -21.69 -10.92 -5.90
CA ASN A 120 -23.11 -11.31 -5.97
C ASN A 120 -23.29 -12.77 -6.45
N GLU A 121 -22.22 -13.41 -6.91
CA GLU A 121 -22.17 -14.83 -7.24
C GLU A 121 -21.69 -15.69 -6.06
N HIS A 122 -21.26 -15.09 -4.95
CA HIS A 122 -20.83 -15.81 -3.76
C HIS A 122 -21.92 -16.78 -3.27
N PRO A 123 -21.58 -18.01 -2.86
CA PRO A 123 -22.55 -19.00 -2.40
C PRO A 123 -23.48 -18.49 -1.29
N TRP A 124 -22.97 -17.70 -0.36
CA TRP A 124 -23.75 -17.07 0.72
C TRP A 124 -24.82 -16.14 0.15
N PHE A 125 -24.45 -15.21 -0.73
CA PHE A 125 -25.37 -14.25 -1.32
C PHE A 125 -26.44 -14.95 -2.16
N ARG A 126 -26.03 -15.87 -3.03
CA ARG A 126 -26.98 -16.64 -3.87
C ARG A 126 -27.95 -17.48 -3.04
N SER A 127 -27.49 -18.04 -1.92
CA SER A 127 -28.37 -18.77 -0.99
C SER A 127 -29.36 -17.82 -0.31
N ALA A 128 -28.86 -16.66 0.20
CA ALA A 128 -29.71 -15.66 0.84
C ALA A 128 -30.82 -15.16 -0.09
N VAL A 129 -30.47 -14.76 -1.32
CA VAL A 129 -31.43 -14.23 -2.31
C VAL A 129 -32.58 -15.22 -2.60
N LYS A 130 -32.27 -16.53 -2.71
CA LYS A 130 -33.29 -17.57 -2.91
C LYS A 130 -34.29 -17.63 -1.76
N SER A 131 -33.85 -17.33 -0.55
CA SER A 131 -34.68 -17.40 0.67
C SER A 131 -35.59 -16.19 0.88
N LEU A 132 -35.28 -15.03 0.26
CA LEU A 132 -35.98 -13.77 0.49
C LEU A 132 -37.49 -13.85 0.14
N THR A 133 -37.85 -14.63 -0.85
CA THR A 133 -39.25 -14.79 -1.32
C THR A 133 -39.95 -16.02 -0.74
N VAL A 134 -39.26 -16.82 0.09
CA VAL A 134 -39.83 -17.97 0.77
C VAL A 134 -40.47 -17.52 2.08
N GLU A 135 -41.75 -17.78 2.25
CA GLU A 135 -42.48 -17.42 3.47
C GLU A 135 -41.87 -18.08 4.71
N PRO A 136 -41.67 -17.34 5.80
CA PRO A 136 -41.19 -17.91 7.05
C PRO A 136 -42.09 -19.02 7.59
N CYS A 137 -41.51 -20.12 8.01
CA CYS A 137 -42.18 -21.20 8.72
C CYS A 137 -41.64 -21.29 10.16
N ALA A 138 -42.48 -21.81 11.07
CA ALA A 138 -42.13 -21.90 12.49
C ALA A 138 -41.33 -23.18 12.85
N ASP A 139 -41.43 -24.23 12.03
CA ASP A 139 -40.97 -25.58 12.36
C ASP A 139 -39.85 -26.12 11.49
N GLY A 140 -39.25 -25.28 10.63
CA GLY A 140 -38.20 -25.71 9.71
C GLY A 140 -38.68 -26.45 8.47
N SER A 141 -39.96 -26.63 8.27
CA SER A 141 -40.57 -27.33 7.12
C SER A 141 -40.59 -26.45 5.85
N CYS A 142 -39.51 -25.78 5.53
CA CYS A 142 -39.45 -24.81 4.46
C CYS A 142 -40.00 -25.32 3.12
N ALA A 143 -40.88 -24.53 2.50
CA ALA A 143 -41.54 -24.92 1.25
C ALA A 143 -40.57 -25.14 0.11
N GLY A 144 -40.74 -26.23 -0.65
CA GLY A 144 -39.94 -26.51 -1.85
C GLY A 144 -38.47 -26.89 -1.60
N GLY A 145 -38.09 -27.22 -0.35
CA GLY A 145 -36.73 -27.62 0.00
C GLY A 145 -35.70 -26.46 0.00
N VAL A 146 -36.16 -25.20 -0.13
CA VAL A 146 -35.33 -24.00 0.01
C VAL A 146 -35.52 -23.44 1.41
N PRO A 147 -34.46 -23.22 2.23
CA PRO A 147 -34.60 -22.60 3.53
C PRO A 147 -35.32 -21.25 3.42
N CYS A 148 -36.29 -20.98 4.29
CA CYS A 148 -36.94 -19.68 4.33
C CYS A 148 -36.07 -18.64 5.03
N ARG A 149 -36.46 -17.38 4.99
CA ARG A 149 -35.70 -16.25 5.62
C ARG A 149 -35.37 -16.48 7.09
N ALA A 150 -36.22 -17.21 7.83
CA ALA A 150 -35.99 -17.49 9.25
C ALA A 150 -34.99 -18.65 9.48
N HIS A 151 -34.75 -19.50 8.49
CA HIS A 151 -33.91 -20.69 8.62
C HIS A 151 -32.67 -20.71 7.74
N ASN A 152 -32.46 -19.66 6.95
CA ASN A 152 -31.20 -19.48 6.20
C ASN A 152 -30.32 -18.46 6.90
N PRO A 153 -29.18 -18.84 7.53
CA PRO A 153 -28.31 -17.93 8.23
C PRO A 153 -27.71 -16.86 7.28
N TYR A 154 -27.49 -17.19 6.01
CA TYR A 154 -26.91 -16.29 5.04
C TYR A 154 -27.78 -15.07 4.72
N VAL A 155 -29.08 -15.08 5.04
CA VAL A 155 -29.93 -13.89 4.92
C VAL A 155 -29.45 -12.75 5.83
N ASN A 156 -28.81 -13.08 6.94
CA ASN A 156 -28.26 -12.10 7.89
C ASN A 156 -26.80 -11.74 7.61
N TYR A 157 -26.19 -12.32 6.58
CA TYR A 157 -24.83 -11.97 6.17
C TYR A 157 -24.77 -10.68 5.35
N TYR A 158 -25.92 -10.22 4.86
CA TYR A 158 -26.07 -9.03 4.02
C TYR A 158 -27.25 -8.19 4.50
N HIS A 159 -27.23 -6.91 4.18
CA HIS A 159 -28.36 -6.03 4.44
C HIS A 159 -29.36 -6.12 3.30
N PHE A 160 -30.55 -6.66 3.59
CA PHE A 160 -31.69 -6.71 2.68
C PHE A 160 -32.84 -5.86 3.17
N LYS A 161 -33.58 -5.21 2.26
CA LYS A 161 -34.81 -4.50 2.57
C LYS A 161 -35.83 -4.59 1.43
N PRO A 162 -37.15 -4.43 1.71
CA PRO A 162 -38.14 -4.24 0.64
C PRO A 162 -37.77 -3.04 -0.23
N MET A 163 -37.71 -3.24 -1.57
CA MET A 163 -37.27 -2.21 -2.50
C MET A 163 -37.78 -2.50 -3.91
N GLU A 164 -38.38 -1.47 -4.54
CA GLU A 164 -38.89 -1.54 -5.92
C GLU A 164 -37.89 -0.97 -6.94
N ARG A 165 -37.02 -0.06 -6.53
CA ARG A 165 -36.08 0.64 -7.40
C ARG A 165 -34.72 0.79 -6.72
N ALA A 166 -33.66 0.74 -7.50
CA ALA A 166 -32.31 1.03 -7.02
C ALA A 166 -32.21 2.44 -6.43
N ALA A 167 -31.35 2.61 -5.42
CA ALA A 167 -31.04 3.87 -4.77
C ALA A 167 -29.52 4.00 -4.64
N LYS A 168 -29.02 5.13 -4.12
CA LYS A 168 -27.62 5.26 -3.80
C LYS A 168 -27.20 4.13 -2.84
N ASP A 169 -26.10 3.46 -3.17
CA ASP A 169 -25.52 2.34 -2.40
C ASP A 169 -26.47 1.13 -2.22
N TRP A 170 -27.54 1.04 -3.03
CA TRP A 170 -28.54 -0.04 -2.95
C TRP A 170 -28.98 -0.49 -4.33
N GLN A 171 -28.97 -1.78 -4.58
CA GLN A 171 -29.43 -2.42 -5.80
C GLN A 171 -30.73 -3.22 -5.58
N THR A 172 -31.66 -3.17 -6.55
CA THR A 172 -32.87 -4.00 -6.53
C THR A 172 -32.64 -5.38 -7.13
N LEU A 173 -33.25 -6.41 -6.54
CA LEU A 173 -33.28 -7.76 -7.08
C LEU A 173 -34.44 -7.98 -8.08
N GLY A 174 -35.34 -7.00 -8.26
CA GLY A 174 -36.50 -7.12 -9.14
C GLY A 174 -37.62 -8.03 -8.62
N ASN A 175 -37.51 -8.54 -7.40
CA ASN A 175 -38.49 -9.42 -6.73
C ASN A 175 -39.13 -8.79 -5.50
N GLY A 176 -39.08 -7.46 -5.38
CA GLY A 176 -39.57 -6.69 -4.24
C GLY A 176 -38.55 -6.51 -3.12
N TRP A 177 -37.32 -6.98 -3.30
CA TRP A 177 -36.22 -6.84 -2.38
C TRP A 177 -35.02 -6.10 -3.02
N GLY A 178 -34.21 -5.49 -2.18
CA GLY A 178 -32.92 -4.93 -2.54
C GLY A 178 -31.87 -5.20 -1.48
N TYR A 179 -30.62 -4.94 -1.80
CA TYR A 179 -29.45 -5.16 -0.96
C TYR A 179 -28.48 -3.98 -1.03
N GLU A 180 -27.70 -3.81 0.02
CA GLU A 180 -26.63 -2.79 0.09
C GLU A 180 -25.45 -3.18 -0.77
N CYS A 181 -24.82 -2.21 -1.47
CA CYS A 181 -23.72 -2.45 -2.40
C CYS A 181 -23.01 -1.13 -2.75
N VAL A 182 -22.14 -0.64 -1.90
CA VAL A 182 -21.43 0.64 -2.06
C VAL A 182 -20.59 0.65 -3.35
N PHE A 183 -19.97 -0.47 -3.70
CA PHE A 183 -19.09 -0.62 -4.88
C PHE A 183 -19.84 -1.13 -6.12
N GLY A 184 -21.17 -1.17 -6.09
CA GLY A 184 -22.01 -1.56 -7.22
C GLY A 184 -22.66 -2.92 -7.08
N GLY A 185 -23.67 -3.19 -7.91
CA GLY A 185 -24.55 -4.35 -7.76
C GLY A 185 -23.90 -5.72 -7.90
N HIS A 186 -22.66 -5.81 -8.34
CA HIS A 186 -21.90 -7.07 -8.38
C HIS A 186 -21.13 -7.35 -7.08
N MET A 187 -21.08 -6.38 -6.16
CA MET A 187 -20.37 -6.46 -4.87
C MET A 187 -21.33 -6.12 -3.71
N PRO A 188 -22.20 -7.05 -3.25
CA PRO A 188 -23.08 -6.86 -2.09
C PRO A 188 -22.27 -6.74 -0.81
N ASP A 189 -22.57 -5.72 0.00
CA ASP A 189 -21.90 -5.43 1.25
C ASP A 189 -22.26 -6.46 2.32
N LEU A 190 -21.25 -6.90 3.09
CA LEU A 190 -21.39 -7.81 4.22
C LEU A 190 -21.86 -7.06 5.47
N ALA A 191 -22.71 -7.71 6.26
CA ALA A 191 -23.15 -7.24 7.57
C ALA A 191 -22.07 -7.54 8.63
N LEU A 192 -21.02 -6.68 8.73
CA LEU A 192 -19.89 -6.90 9.64
C LEU A 192 -20.24 -6.81 11.14
N GLU A 193 -21.45 -6.38 11.50
CA GLU A 193 -22.00 -6.50 12.85
C GLU A 193 -22.48 -7.92 13.19
N ASN A 194 -22.61 -8.80 12.20
CA ASN A 194 -23.02 -10.19 12.37
C ASN A 194 -21.84 -11.05 12.80
N GLU A 195 -21.95 -11.69 13.97
CA GLU A 195 -20.89 -12.54 14.54
C GLU A 195 -20.58 -13.78 13.67
N ASP A 196 -21.53 -14.30 12.90
CA ASP A 196 -21.29 -15.42 12.01
C ASP A 196 -20.44 -14.97 10.79
N VAL A 197 -20.68 -13.77 10.26
CA VAL A 197 -19.84 -13.16 9.22
C VAL A 197 -18.44 -12.94 9.75
N ARG A 198 -18.31 -12.37 10.95
CA ARG A 198 -16.99 -12.15 11.59
C ARG A 198 -16.23 -13.47 11.72
N ARG A 199 -16.90 -14.54 12.13
CA ARG A 199 -16.28 -15.87 12.28
C ARG A 199 -15.78 -16.43 10.95
N GLU A 200 -16.51 -16.24 9.85
CA GLU A 200 -16.05 -16.66 8.52
C GLU A 200 -14.79 -15.92 8.08
N ILE A 201 -14.71 -14.61 8.34
CA ILE A 201 -13.51 -13.80 8.07
C ILE A 201 -12.35 -14.22 8.98
N GLU A 202 -12.60 -14.45 10.27
CA GLU A 202 -11.61 -14.96 11.22
C GLU A 202 -11.03 -16.30 10.77
N ASN A 203 -11.89 -17.23 10.28
CA ASN A 203 -11.44 -18.50 9.70
C ASN A 203 -10.56 -18.30 8.45
N ALA A 204 -10.84 -17.29 7.62
CA ALA A 204 -10.02 -16.97 6.48
C ALA A 204 -8.63 -16.44 6.91
N VAL A 205 -8.56 -15.58 7.92
CA VAL A 205 -7.29 -15.11 8.48
C VAL A 205 -6.47 -16.28 9.04
N ASP A 206 -7.08 -17.14 9.86
CA ASP A 206 -6.43 -18.33 10.42
C ASP A 206 -5.93 -19.27 9.31
N PHE A 207 -6.72 -19.46 8.25
CA PHE A 207 -6.34 -20.25 7.08
C PHE A 207 -5.08 -19.71 6.39
N TRP A 208 -5.06 -18.42 6.06
CA TRP A 208 -3.92 -17.82 5.35
C TRP A 208 -2.67 -17.73 6.22
N PHE A 209 -2.79 -17.52 7.52
CA PHE A 209 -1.65 -17.62 8.43
C PHE A 209 -1.07 -19.05 8.46
N ALA A 210 -1.91 -20.07 8.40
CA ALA A 210 -1.44 -21.47 8.34
C ALA A 210 -0.72 -21.79 7.03
N HIS A 211 -1.01 -21.05 5.94
CA HIS A 211 -0.36 -21.16 4.63
C HIS A 211 0.80 -20.18 4.42
N GLY A 212 1.21 -19.41 5.45
CA GLY A 212 2.41 -18.60 5.41
C GLY A 212 2.19 -17.12 5.05
N ALA A 213 0.97 -16.61 5.05
CA ALA A 213 0.75 -15.17 5.06
C ALA A 213 1.38 -14.56 6.33
N ASP A 214 1.92 -13.35 6.22
CA ASP A 214 2.52 -12.64 7.35
C ASP A 214 1.68 -11.45 7.80
N ASP A 215 1.10 -10.75 6.86
CA ASP A 215 0.54 -9.42 7.03
C ASP A 215 -0.75 -9.26 6.23
N PHE A 216 -1.55 -8.25 6.58
CA PHE A 216 -2.78 -7.97 5.84
C PHE A 216 -2.93 -6.49 5.49
N ARG A 217 -3.35 -6.25 4.25
CA ARG A 217 -3.94 -4.98 3.84
C ARG A 217 -5.46 -5.09 3.94
N LEU A 218 -6.09 -4.18 4.66
CA LEU A 218 -7.53 -4.13 4.84
C LEU A 218 -8.14 -3.16 3.82
N ASP A 219 -8.95 -3.72 2.93
CA ASP A 219 -9.63 -2.97 1.86
C ASP A 219 -10.75 -2.09 2.41
N ALA A 220 -10.90 -0.89 1.84
CA ALA A 220 -12.09 -0.04 1.91
C ALA A 220 -12.67 0.19 3.33
N VAL A 221 -11.83 0.35 4.36
CA VAL A 221 -12.26 0.38 5.77
C VAL A 221 -13.25 1.49 6.13
N ILE A 222 -13.37 2.51 5.29
CA ILE A 222 -14.35 3.60 5.48
C ILE A 222 -15.78 3.22 5.08
N HIS A 223 -15.98 2.02 4.56
CA HIS A 223 -17.26 1.52 4.05
C HIS A 223 -17.79 0.29 4.83
N TYR A 224 -17.09 -0.18 5.84
CA TYR A 224 -17.43 -1.38 6.62
C TYR A 224 -18.82 -1.34 7.25
N THR A 225 -19.32 -0.16 7.55
CA THR A 225 -20.67 0.06 8.08
C THR A 225 -21.22 1.41 7.59
N GLY A 226 -22.47 1.71 7.90
CA GLY A 226 -23.09 2.99 7.57
C GLY A 226 -22.62 4.19 8.40
N SER A 227 -21.57 4.06 9.27
CA SER A 227 -21.11 5.14 10.14
C SER A 227 -19.60 5.07 10.41
N ALA A 228 -18.97 6.23 10.61
CA ALA A 228 -17.53 6.29 10.91
C ALA A 228 -17.15 5.56 12.22
N SER A 229 -18.00 5.62 13.25
CA SER A 229 -17.76 4.90 14.50
C SER A 229 -17.88 3.38 14.33
N GLY A 230 -18.86 2.92 13.54
CA GLY A 230 -19.00 1.51 13.22
C GLY A 230 -17.86 0.98 12.35
N ASN A 231 -17.37 1.79 11.40
CA ASN A 231 -16.18 1.46 10.61
C ASN A 231 -14.94 1.27 11.51
N ALA A 232 -14.71 2.19 12.45
CA ALA A 232 -13.60 2.08 13.40
C ALA A 232 -13.74 0.87 14.35
N GLU A 233 -14.96 0.53 14.77
CA GLU A 233 -15.24 -0.67 15.58
C GLU A 233 -14.96 -1.96 14.79
N ALA A 234 -15.45 -2.04 13.54
CA ALA A 234 -15.21 -3.20 12.69
C ALA A 234 -13.70 -3.35 12.36
N LEU A 235 -13.00 -2.24 12.11
CA LEU A 235 -11.56 -2.22 11.92
C LEU A 235 -10.82 -2.71 13.19
N ARG A 236 -11.25 -2.27 14.38
CA ARG A 236 -10.68 -2.73 15.64
C ARG A 236 -10.86 -4.24 15.82
N TRP A 237 -12.06 -4.76 15.60
CA TRP A 237 -12.33 -6.18 15.70
C TRP A 237 -11.36 -7.01 14.87
N ILE A 238 -11.20 -6.71 13.57
CA ILE A 238 -10.33 -7.51 12.70
C ILE A 238 -8.85 -7.31 13.01
N THR A 239 -8.42 -6.10 13.36
CA THR A 239 -7.04 -5.81 13.77
C THR A 239 -6.68 -6.57 15.04
N ASP A 240 -7.53 -6.51 16.09
CA ASP A 240 -7.33 -7.23 17.34
C ASP A 240 -7.27 -8.75 17.10
N PHE A 241 -8.14 -9.28 16.22
CA PHE A 241 -8.12 -10.68 15.86
C PHE A 241 -6.80 -11.08 15.21
N ILE A 242 -6.36 -10.37 14.17
CA ILE A 242 -5.09 -10.62 13.48
C ILE A 242 -3.93 -10.63 14.48
N HIS A 243 -3.79 -9.58 15.29
CA HIS A 243 -2.72 -9.48 16.29
C HIS A 243 -2.81 -10.55 17.39
N SER A 244 -4.03 -11.04 17.72
CA SER A 244 -4.20 -12.15 18.66
C SER A 244 -3.62 -13.47 18.11
N ARG A 245 -3.57 -13.64 16.79
CA ARG A 245 -3.02 -14.82 16.12
C ARG A 245 -1.54 -14.69 15.85
N ARG A 246 -1.10 -13.50 15.43
CA ARG A 246 0.29 -13.18 15.15
C ARG A 246 0.58 -11.73 15.61
N ALA A 247 1.24 -11.59 16.74
CA ALA A 247 1.48 -10.28 17.36
C ALA A 247 2.45 -9.39 16.57
N ASP A 248 3.24 -9.97 15.67
CA ASP A 248 4.16 -9.27 14.77
C ASP A 248 3.60 -9.07 13.35
N ALA A 249 2.34 -9.41 13.10
CA ALA A 249 1.69 -9.11 11.84
C ALA A 249 1.56 -7.59 11.68
N PHE A 250 1.86 -7.09 10.48
CA PHE A 250 1.64 -5.70 10.12
C PHE A 250 0.28 -5.55 9.41
N VAL A 251 -0.57 -4.72 9.97
CA VAL A 251 -1.90 -4.46 9.44
C VAL A 251 -1.95 -3.03 8.89
N VAL A 252 -2.07 -2.89 7.59
CA VAL A 252 -2.24 -1.59 6.94
C VAL A 252 -3.65 -1.46 6.37
N ALA A 253 -4.31 -0.33 6.56
CA ALA A 253 -5.69 -0.16 6.12
C ALA A 253 -5.85 0.97 5.09
N GLU A 254 -6.75 0.72 4.13
CA GLU A 254 -7.14 1.72 3.15
C GLU A 254 -8.28 2.60 3.69
N ALA A 255 -7.91 3.74 4.22
CA ALA A 255 -8.84 4.80 4.59
C ALA A 255 -8.76 5.94 3.56
N TRP A 256 -9.39 5.77 2.40
CA TRP A 256 -9.39 6.81 1.35
C TRP A 256 -10.31 7.96 1.71
N THR A 257 -9.83 8.78 2.61
CA THR A 257 -10.57 9.92 3.17
C THR A 257 -9.64 11.09 3.48
N SER A 258 -10.19 12.17 4.04
CA SER A 258 -9.38 13.33 4.44
C SER A 258 -8.57 13.06 5.71
N ALA A 259 -7.38 13.67 5.82
CA ALA A 259 -6.49 13.52 6.97
C ALA A 259 -7.18 13.83 8.32
N VAL A 260 -8.19 14.68 8.32
CA VAL A 260 -8.97 15.04 9.55
C VAL A 260 -9.73 13.83 10.12
N GLN A 261 -10.04 12.83 9.29
CA GLN A 261 -10.79 11.65 9.73
C GLN A 261 -9.87 10.50 10.18
N PHE A 262 -8.58 10.54 9.88
CA PHE A 262 -7.64 9.48 10.21
C PHE A 262 -7.56 9.13 11.70
N PRO A 263 -7.57 10.09 12.67
CA PRO A 263 -7.51 9.77 14.08
C PRO A 263 -8.56 8.76 14.54
N ALA A 264 -9.80 8.86 14.01
CA ALA A 264 -10.86 7.92 14.35
C ALA A 264 -10.56 6.47 13.93
N TYR A 265 -9.81 6.27 12.85
CA TYR A 265 -9.39 4.93 12.39
C TYR A 265 -8.15 4.44 13.13
N TRP A 266 -7.19 5.30 13.49
CA TRP A 266 -6.04 4.89 14.30
C TRP A 266 -6.43 4.44 15.72
N GLU A 267 -7.52 4.98 16.29
CA GLU A 267 -8.09 4.50 17.55
C GLU A 267 -8.49 3.00 17.51
N SER A 268 -8.62 2.40 16.32
CA SER A 268 -8.87 0.97 16.16
C SER A 268 -7.69 0.09 16.56
N GLY A 269 -6.47 0.63 16.65
CA GLY A 269 -5.25 -0.13 16.89
C GLY A 269 -4.59 -0.68 15.61
N VAL A 270 -5.07 -0.29 14.41
CA VAL A 270 -4.40 -0.60 13.14
C VAL A 270 -3.00 0.01 13.12
N ASP A 271 -2.01 -0.73 12.62
CA ASP A 271 -0.61 -0.28 12.67
C ASP A 271 -0.39 0.95 11.79
N ALA A 272 -0.96 0.97 10.59
CA ALA A 272 -0.82 2.10 9.68
C ALA A 272 -2.07 2.30 8.80
N LEU A 273 -2.24 3.53 8.35
CA LEU A 273 -3.14 3.87 7.24
C LEU A 273 -2.31 4.34 6.06
N PHE A 274 -2.69 3.96 4.84
CA PHE A 274 -2.06 4.48 3.63
C PHE A 274 -2.09 6.00 3.58
N ASN A 275 -0.94 6.63 3.33
CA ASN A 275 -0.76 8.08 3.37
C ASN A 275 -1.32 8.78 2.12
N PHE A 276 -2.64 8.74 1.92
CA PHE A 276 -3.33 9.44 0.84
C PHE A 276 -3.06 10.96 0.80
N PRO A 277 -2.89 11.68 1.93
CA PRO A 277 -2.54 13.10 1.91
C PRO A 277 -1.30 13.45 1.09
N PHE A 278 -0.33 12.53 0.97
CA PHE A 278 0.90 12.75 0.21
C PHE A 278 0.92 12.03 -1.14
N ALA A 279 0.09 11.01 -1.34
CA ALA A 279 0.05 10.14 -2.51
C ALA A 279 -0.72 10.72 -3.70
N GLY A 280 -0.44 10.16 -4.89
CA GLY A 280 -1.20 10.43 -6.12
C GLY A 280 -1.05 11.84 -6.67
N PRO A 281 -1.82 12.19 -7.72
CA PRO A 281 -1.70 13.48 -8.41
C PRO A 281 -2.16 14.67 -7.57
N GLU A 282 -3.06 14.46 -6.61
CA GLU A 282 -3.58 15.49 -5.71
C GLU A 282 -2.84 15.53 -4.37
N GLY A 283 -1.90 14.62 -4.14
CA GLY A 283 -1.11 14.54 -2.93
C GLY A 283 -0.08 15.67 -2.80
N ARG A 284 0.42 15.85 -1.60
CA ARG A 284 1.41 16.90 -1.28
C ARG A 284 2.67 16.73 -2.12
N THR A 285 3.16 15.51 -2.30
CA THR A 285 4.39 15.21 -3.06
C THR A 285 4.27 15.66 -4.51
N ALA A 286 3.18 15.31 -5.19
CA ALA A 286 2.94 15.74 -6.57
C ALA A 286 2.81 17.26 -6.68
N LYS A 287 2.01 17.89 -5.81
CA LYS A 287 1.83 19.34 -5.80
C LYS A 287 3.14 20.10 -5.61
N THR A 288 4.07 19.56 -4.85
CA THR A 288 5.40 20.14 -4.67
C THR A 288 6.21 20.14 -5.96
N LEU A 289 6.12 19.09 -6.78
CA LEU A 289 6.93 18.94 -7.99
C LEU A 289 6.31 19.56 -9.25
N ILE A 290 4.98 19.65 -9.33
CA ILE A 290 4.28 20.17 -10.52
C ILE A 290 3.53 21.47 -10.26
N GLY A 291 3.31 21.83 -9.01
CA GLY A 291 2.66 23.08 -8.60
C GLY A 291 3.57 24.30 -8.77
N ARG A 292 3.02 25.47 -8.50
CA ARG A 292 3.74 26.74 -8.57
C ARG A 292 3.54 27.55 -7.30
N GLY A 293 4.52 28.40 -7.00
CA GLY A 293 4.48 29.35 -5.88
C GLY A 293 4.78 28.70 -4.52
N ARG A 294 4.90 29.56 -3.50
CA ARG A 294 5.36 29.17 -2.15
C ARG A 294 4.54 28.05 -1.52
N ALA A 295 3.24 27.97 -1.77
CA ALA A 295 2.37 26.91 -1.24
C ALA A 295 2.69 25.49 -1.76
N ASN A 296 3.41 25.38 -2.89
CA ASN A 296 3.81 24.13 -3.52
C ASN A 296 5.34 24.03 -3.62
N SER A 297 6.06 24.61 -2.68
CA SER A 297 7.53 24.62 -2.64
C SER A 297 8.10 23.46 -1.84
N ALA A 298 9.41 23.25 -1.92
CA ALA A 298 10.14 22.30 -1.08
C ALA A 298 9.97 22.63 0.42
N SER A 299 10.04 23.91 0.78
CA SER A 299 9.78 24.37 2.15
C SER A 299 8.35 24.05 2.62
N ALA A 300 7.34 24.21 1.75
CA ALA A 300 5.96 23.84 2.08
C ALA A 300 5.77 22.32 2.22
N TYR A 301 6.51 21.51 1.47
CA TYR A 301 6.56 20.06 1.65
C TYR A 301 7.11 19.70 3.03
N GLY A 302 8.27 20.26 3.40
CA GLY A 302 8.89 20.03 4.71
C GLY A 302 7.94 20.37 5.87
N ASN A 303 7.30 21.54 5.83
CA ASN A 303 6.32 21.93 6.85
C ASN A 303 5.11 20.97 6.92
N ALA A 304 4.60 20.52 5.77
CA ALA A 304 3.50 19.55 5.74
C ALA A 304 3.94 18.20 6.34
N LEU A 305 5.16 17.74 6.06
CA LEU A 305 5.70 16.50 6.59
C LEU A 305 5.85 16.56 8.12
N ILE A 306 6.40 17.66 8.66
CA ILE A 306 6.52 17.83 10.12
C ILE A 306 5.14 17.85 10.80
N SER A 307 4.17 18.56 10.21
CA SER A 307 2.79 18.57 10.73
C SER A 307 2.16 17.17 10.69
N TRP A 308 2.42 16.41 9.63
CA TRP A 308 1.94 15.04 9.49
C TRP A 308 2.54 14.12 10.55
N GLN A 309 3.87 14.17 10.74
CA GLN A 309 4.54 13.37 11.77
C GLN A 309 4.07 13.72 13.19
N ALA A 310 3.78 14.99 13.48
CA ALA A 310 3.19 15.38 14.76
C ALA A 310 1.82 14.72 14.96
N THR A 311 0.98 14.70 13.92
CA THR A 311 -0.33 14.03 13.96
C THR A 311 -0.19 12.52 14.19
N LEU A 312 0.76 11.86 13.52
CA LEU A 312 1.04 10.42 13.73
C LEU A 312 1.47 10.16 15.18
N ALA A 313 2.42 10.95 15.69
CA ALA A 313 2.94 10.81 17.06
C ALA A 313 1.86 11.03 18.13
N GLU A 314 0.98 12.03 17.95
CA GLU A 314 -0.16 12.28 18.84
C GLU A 314 -1.15 11.10 18.91
N ASN A 315 -1.23 10.29 17.86
CA ASN A 315 -2.12 9.14 17.77
C ASN A 315 -1.41 7.79 17.97
N GLY A 316 -0.09 7.78 18.19
CA GLY A 316 0.70 6.55 18.33
C GLY A 316 0.70 5.69 17.05
N ALA A 317 0.51 6.32 15.88
CA ALA A 317 0.33 5.67 14.59
C ALA A 317 1.64 5.63 13.79
N GLN A 318 1.76 4.60 12.93
CA GLN A 318 2.81 4.53 11.92
C GLN A 318 2.34 5.11 10.59
N ASP A 319 3.28 5.59 9.77
CA ASP A 319 3.00 6.06 8.41
C ASP A 319 3.16 4.91 7.40
N ALA A 320 2.34 4.94 6.34
CA ALA A 320 2.46 4.04 5.19
C ALA A 320 2.55 4.87 3.90
N PRO A 321 3.71 5.50 3.62
CA PRO A 321 3.88 6.31 2.43
C PRO A 321 3.87 5.45 1.17
N PHE A 322 3.16 5.93 0.14
CA PHE A 322 3.10 5.34 -1.18
C PHE A 322 2.96 6.42 -2.24
N GLY A 323 3.30 6.11 -3.49
CA GLY A 323 3.22 7.09 -4.57
C GLY A 323 2.00 6.90 -5.47
N SER A 324 1.78 5.68 -5.88
CA SER A 324 0.63 5.21 -6.65
C SER A 324 0.28 3.77 -6.25
N ASN A 325 -0.88 3.28 -6.68
CA ASN A 325 -1.33 1.91 -6.48
C ASN A 325 -2.21 1.48 -7.66
N HIS A 326 -2.85 0.33 -7.56
CA HIS A 326 -3.75 -0.22 -8.58
C HIS A 326 -5.03 0.62 -8.81
N ASP A 327 -5.35 1.59 -7.92
CA ASP A 327 -6.53 2.48 -8.02
C ASP A 327 -6.16 3.94 -8.33
N ILE A 328 -4.92 4.33 -8.10
CA ILE A 328 -4.41 5.67 -8.41
C ILE A 328 -3.56 5.63 -9.67
N GLY A 329 -3.68 6.65 -10.52
CA GLY A 329 -2.83 6.78 -11.71
C GLY A 329 -1.34 6.75 -11.36
N ARG A 330 -0.54 6.06 -12.18
CA ARG A 330 0.89 5.86 -11.98
C ARG A 330 1.69 7.16 -11.99
N ILE A 331 2.74 7.26 -11.18
CA ILE A 331 3.57 8.46 -10.98
C ILE A 331 4.05 9.04 -12.31
N ALA A 332 4.59 8.21 -13.22
CA ALA A 332 5.10 8.69 -14.50
C ALA A 332 4.01 9.36 -15.35
N GLY A 333 2.74 8.94 -15.20
CA GLY A 333 1.60 9.55 -15.90
C GLY A 333 1.37 10.99 -15.43
N PHE A 334 1.16 11.21 -14.13
CA PHE A 334 0.88 12.55 -13.60
C PHE A 334 2.16 13.43 -13.48
N MET A 335 3.36 12.86 -13.48
CA MET A 335 4.62 13.60 -13.67
C MET A 335 4.91 13.90 -15.15
N ARG A 336 3.98 13.58 -16.07
CA ARG A 336 4.07 13.86 -17.51
C ARG A 336 5.30 13.24 -18.18
N LYS A 337 5.74 12.09 -17.68
CA LYS A 337 6.94 11.37 -18.14
C LYS A 337 8.22 12.21 -18.06
N ASP A 338 8.30 13.13 -17.11
CA ASP A 338 9.52 13.88 -16.78
C ASP A 338 10.36 13.00 -15.83
N GLU A 339 11.44 12.42 -16.35
CA GLU A 339 12.30 11.48 -15.63
C GLU A 339 12.84 12.07 -14.33
N ALA A 340 13.28 13.33 -14.35
CA ALA A 340 13.82 13.98 -13.16
C ALA A 340 12.73 14.16 -12.08
N LYS A 341 11.51 14.50 -12.46
CA LYS A 341 10.41 14.61 -11.50
C LYS A 341 9.96 13.27 -10.94
N ILE A 342 10.02 12.20 -11.74
CA ILE A 342 9.73 10.83 -11.27
C ILE A 342 10.75 10.44 -10.19
N LYS A 343 12.04 10.65 -10.45
CA LYS A 343 13.11 10.38 -9.49
C LYS A 343 13.01 11.25 -8.22
N LEU A 344 12.70 12.54 -8.36
CA LEU A 344 12.46 13.42 -7.20
C LEU A 344 11.21 13.02 -6.41
N TYR A 345 10.15 12.56 -7.09
CA TYR A 345 8.97 12.02 -6.42
C TYR A 345 9.34 10.83 -5.54
N ALA A 346 10.10 9.89 -6.10
CA ALA A 346 10.62 8.75 -5.35
C ALA A 346 11.45 9.21 -4.13
N CYS A 347 12.36 10.19 -4.29
CA CYS A 347 13.12 10.74 -3.16
C CYS A 347 12.20 11.25 -2.05
N LEU A 348 11.24 12.12 -2.39
CA LEU A 348 10.36 12.71 -1.39
C LEU A 348 9.47 11.65 -0.71
N ASN A 349 9.00 10.65 -1.46
CA ASN A 349 8.09 9.62 -0.94
C ASN A 349 8.84 8.55 -0.13
N LEU A 350 9.90 7.96 -0.69
CA LEU A 350 10.60 6.82 -0.08
C LEU A 350 11.57 7.23 1.04
N THR A 351 11.75 8.52 1.31
CA THR A 351 12.48 9.01 2.48
C THR A 351 11.57 9.51 3.61
N MET A 352 10.26 9.31 3.49
CA MET A 352 9.33 9.48 4.59
C MET A 352 9.53 8.40 5.66
N THR A 353 9.17 8.72 6.90
CA THR A 353 9.15 7.76 8.03
C THR A 353 8.03 6.74 7.82
N GLY A 354 8.17 5.55 8.43
CA GLY A 354 7.17 4.48 8.37
C GLY A 354 7.49 3.39 7.36
N THR A 355 6.54 2.51 7.06
CA THR A 355 6.65 1.41 6.11
C THR A 355 6.21 1.87 4.72
N ALA A 356 7.14 1.91 3.76
CA ALA A 356 6.87 2.43 2.43
C ALA A 356 6.31 1.36 1.48
N PHE A 357 5.50 1.81 0.50
CA PHE A 357 4.92 0.94 -0.53
C PHE A 357 5.31 1.43 -1.92
N VAL A 358 5.74 0.51 -2.78
CA VAL A 358 6.09 0.73 -4.18
C VAL A 358 5.19 -0.11 -5.05
N TYR A 359 4.47 0.49 -5.98
CA TYR A 359 3.61 -0.24 -6.91
C TYR A 359 4.43 -0.80 -8.07
N TYR A 360 4.22 -2.07 -8.48
CA TYR A 360 5.00 -2.72 -9.52
C TYR A 360 5.14 -1.88 -10.79
N GLY A 361 6.36 -1.82 -11.34
CA GLY A 361 6.69 -1.02 -12.50
C GLY A 361 6.85 0.49 -12.24
N GLU A 362 6.69 0.94 -10.99
CA GLU A 362 7.00 2.32 -10.59
C GLU A 362 8.49 2.60 -10.76
N GLU A 363 9.32 1.63 -10.42
CA GLU A 363 10.78 1.64 -10.60
C GLU A 363 11.22 1.65 -12.08
N LEU A 364 10.31 1.35 -13.00
CA LEU A 364 10.54 1.46 -14.45
C LEU A 364 9.97 2.74 -15.06
N GLY A 365 9.28 3.55 -14.25
CA GLY A 365 8.55 4.71 -14.76
C GLY A 365 7.38 4.32 -15.67
N MET A 366 6.72 3.19 -15.41
CA MET A 366 5.51 2.79 -16.12
C MET A 366 4.40 3.82 -15.91
N SER A 367 3.65 4.10 -16.94
CA SER A 367 2.50 5.01 -16.90
C SER A 367 1.19 4.25 -17.07
N GLY A 368 0.11 4.81 -16.54
CA GLY A 368 -1.25 4.31 -16.65
C GLY A 368 -2.17 5.23 -15.85
N ALA A 369 -3.28 5.65 -16.43
CA ALA A 369 -4.24 6.56 -15.81
C ALA A 369 -5.62 6.41 -16.46
N GLY A 370 -6.63 7.03 -15.85
CA GLY A 370 -8.00 6.99 -16.33
C GLY A 370 -8.70 5.70 -15.90
N ARG A 371 -8.94 4.80 -16.83
CA ARG A 371 -9.58 3.49 -16.53
C ARG A 371 -8.70 2.65 -15.62
N ASP A 372 -9.32 1.80 -14.80
CA ASP A 372 -8.60 0.95 -13.84
C ASP A 372 -7.67 -0.04 -14.56
N GLU A 373 -8.10 -0.58 -15.69
CA GLU A 373 -7.32 -1.49 -16.50
C GLU A 373 -5.97 -0.88 -16.93
N ASN A 374 -5.95 0.44 -17.23
CA ASN A 374 -4.71 1.13 -17.62
C ASN A 374 -3.70 1.25 -16.45
N LYS A 375 -4.20 1.36 -15.22
CA LYS A 375 -3.35 1.42 -14.02
C LYS A 375 -2.73 0.06 -13.72
N ARG A 376 -3.41 -1.02 -14.13
CA ARG A 376 -3.06 -2.44 -13.92
C ARG A 376 -2.41 -3.06 -15.16
N ALA A 377 -1.71 -2.24 -15.94
CA ALA A 377 -1.01 -2.65 -17.16
C ALA A 377 0.09 -3.71 -16.87
N PRO A 378 0.39 -4.59 -17.84
CA PRO A 378 1.45 -5.60 -17.72
C PRO A 378 2.78 -5.03 -17.25
N MET A 379 3.46 -5.74 -16.36
CA MET A 379 4.85 -5.42 -15.99
C MET A 379 5.74 -5.48 -17.22
N TYR A 380 6.57 -4.46 -17.42
CA TYR A 380 7.36 -4.29 -18.64
C TYR A 380 8.74 -4.93 -18.49
N TRP A 381 8.78 -6.27 -18.48
CA TRP A 381 10.00 -7.04 -18.33
C TRP A 381 10.93 -6.91 -19.54
N SER A 382 10.38 -6.99 -20.76
CA SER A 382 11.11 -6.99 -22.03
C SER A 382 10.45 -6.09 -23.07
N GLU A 383 11.24 -5.61 -24.05
CA GLU A 383 10.74 -4.92 -25.25
C GLU A 383 10.03 -5.91 -26.21
N ASP A 384 10.35 -7.21 -26.13
CA ASP A 384 9.68 -8.24 -26.88
C ASP A 384 8.42 -8.71 -26.14
N ALA A 385 7.26 -8.32 -26.63
CA ALA A 385 5.97 -8.71 -26.04
C ALA A 385 5.70 -10.24 -26.08
N SER A 386 6.51 -11.01 -26.82
CA SER A 386 6.45 -12.48 -26.87
C SER A 386 7.46 -13.14 -25.93
N ALA A 387 8.27 -12.39 -25.22
CA ALA A 387 9.24 -12.93 -24.27
C ALA A 387 8.53 -13.70 -23.15
N ALA A 388 9.20 -14.72 -22.62
CA ALA A 388 8.68 -15.50 -21.49
C ALA A 388 8.42 -14.60 -20.28
N GLY A 389 7.29 -14.78 -19.64
CA GLY A 389 6.86 -14.01 -18.48
C GLY A 389 6.09 -12.73 -18.80
N MET A 390 5.91 -12.37 -20.08
CA MET A 390 5.07 -11.25 -20.46
C MET A 390 3.59 -11.61 -20.38
N THR A 391 2.78 -10.72 -19.80
CA THR A 391 1.32 -10.88 -19.70
C THR A 391 0.58 -10.02 -20.73
N LYS A 392 -0.68 -10.33 -20.99
CA LYS A 392 -1.55 -9.52 -21.89
C LYS A 392 -2.19 -8.34 -21.16
N GLY A 393 -2.26 -8.41 -19.83
CA GLY A 393 -3.00 -7.44 -19.02
C GLY A 393 -4.52 -7.52 -19.16
N PRO A 394 -5.26 -6.61 -18.51
CA PRO A 394 -6.72 -6.56 -18.56
C PRO A 394 -7.27 -6.36 -19.98
N ALA A 395 -8.39 -7.04 -20.31
CA ALA A 395 -8.94 -7.07 -21.66
C ALA A 395 -9.32 -5.68 -22.24
N ASP A 396 -9.79 -4.77 -21.37
CA ASP A 396 -10.24 -3.43 -21.78
C ASP A 396 -9.17 -2.33 -21.61
N MET A 397 -7.92 -2.74 -21.39
CA MET A 397 -6.79 -1.84 -21.26
C MET A 397 -6.48 -1.14 -22.60
N GLU A 398 -6.26 0.16 -22.54
CA GLU A 398 -5.75 0.92 -23.68
C GLU A 398 -4.25 0.63 -23.90
N PRO A 399 -3.75 0.68 -25.17
CA PRO A 399 -2.33 0.50 -25.42
C PRO A 399 -1.47 1.48 -24.64
N GLN A 400 -0.57 0.97 -23.78
CA GLN A 400 0.33 1.78 -22.98
C GLN A 400 1.60 2.12 -23.76
N LYS A 401 2.10 3.35 -23.59
CA LYS A 401 3.39 3.80 -24.15
C LYS A 401 4.41 3.90 -23.03
N HIS A 402 5.32 2.96 -23.00
CA HIS A 402 6.46 3.00 -22.11
C HIS A 402 7.48 4.02 -22.61
N ALA A 403 7.89 4.97 -21.73
CA ALA A 403 8.74 6.09 -22.13
C ALA A 403 10.22 5.83 -21.86
N PHE A 404 10.54 4.88 -20.97
CA PHE A 404 11.87 4.72 -20.38
C PHE A 404 12.49 3.34 -20.66
N GLY A 405 11.81 2.48 -21.44
CA GLY A 405 12.26 1.13 -21.76
C GLY A 405 11.85 0.09 -20.71
N SER A 406 12.07 -1.17 -21.08
CA SER A 406 11.79 -2.34 -20.25
C SER A 406 12.80 -2.48 -19.10
N LEU A 407 12.56 -3.44 -18.18
CA LEU A 407 13.53 -3.79 -17.15
C LEU A 407 14.89 -4.16 -17.77
N GLU A 408 14.90 -5.04 -18.78
CA GLU A 408 16.14 -5.45 -19.47
C GLU A 408 16.93 -4.25 -20.00
N THR A 409 16.25 -3.27 -20.56
CA THR A 409 16.88 -2.03 -21.06
C THR A 409 17.43 -1.17 -19.92
N GLN A 410 16.65 -1.03 -18.84
CA GLN A 410 17.01 -0.15 -17.72
C GLN A 410 18.08 -0.75 -16.80
N GLU A 411 18.20 -2.07 -16.70
CA GLU A 411 19.30 -2.73 -15.97
C GLU A 411 20.68 -2.41 -16.56
N ALA A 412 20.74 -2.20 -17.87
CA ALA A 412 21.98 -1.85 -18.57
C ALA A 412 22.36 -0.36 -18.45
N ASP A 413 21.46 0.51 -17.95
CA ASP A 413 21.67 1.95 -17.82
C ASP A 413 21.77 2.35 -16.34
N ALA A 414 22.98 2.71 -15.91
CA ALA A 414 23.25 3.13 -14.53
C ALA A 414 22.52 4.41 -14.09
N ASP A 415 22.02 5.20 -15.04
CA ASP A 415 21.25 6.42 -14.79
C ASP A 415 19.74 6.24 -15.00
N SER A 416 19.27 5.00 -15.26
CA SER A 416 17.85 4.68 -15.43
C SER A 416 17.04 4.99 -14.16
N ILE A 417 15.70 4.99 -14.29
CA ILE A 417 14.80 5.09 -13.14
C ILE A 417 14.97 3.86 -12.24
N TYR A 418 15.12 2.66 -12.83
CA TYR A 418 15.37 1.43 -12.10
C TYR A 418 16.64 1.49 -11.24
N ALA A 419 17.76 1.90 -11.84
CA ALA A 419 19.02 2.04 -11.11
C ALA A 419 18.92 3.09 -10.01
N PHE A 420 18.12 4.14 -10.22
CA PHE A 420 17.85 5.16 -9.23
C PHE A 420 17.04 4.62 -8.04
N TYR A 421 15.94 3.89 -8.30
CA TYR A 421 15.14 3.25 -7.25
C TYR A 421 15.97 2.28 -6.41
N ARG A 422 16.80 1.44 -7.04
CA ARG A 422 17.71 0.54 -6.32
C ARG A 422 18.64 1.28 -5.36
N ARG A 423 19.25 2.37 -5.82
CA ARG A 423 20.13 3.20 -4.96
C ARG A 423 19.36 3.86 -3.84
N LEU A 424 18.15 4.36 -4.11
CA LEU A 424 17.32 5.03 -3.12
C LEU A 424 16.82 4.05 -2.05
N LEU A 425 16.42 2.85 -2.44
CA LEU A 425 16.01 1.79 -1.49
C LEU A 425 17.19 1.28 -0.66
N ALA A 426 18.37 1.14 -1.27
CA ALA A 426 19.60 0.82 -0.55
C ALA A 426 19.99 1.91 0.46
N LEU A 427 19.83 3.19 0.08
CA LEU A 427 20.02 4.34 0.97
C LEU A 427 19.06 4.29 2.17
N ARG A 428 17.77 4.04 1.93
CA ARG A 428 16.77 3.89 2.98
C ARG A 428 17.13 2.76 3.95
N ALA A 429 17.60 1.63 3.43
CA ALA A 429 18.00 0.47 4.24
C ALA A 429 19.30 0.73 5.03
N ALA A 430 20.22 1.54 4.49
CA ALA A 430 21.49 1.88 5.14
C ALA A 430 21.33 2.88 6.28
N HIS A 431 20.26 3.68 6.29
CA HIS A 431 20.03 4.75 7.26
C HIS A 431 18.69 4.58 7.98
N PRO A 432 18.65 3.87 9.13
CA PRO A 432 17.42 3.68 9.91
C PRO A 432 16.72 5.00 10.28
N ALA A 433 17.46 6.09 10.48
CA ALA A 433 16.86 7.39 10.73
C ALA A 433 15.93 7.87 9.61
N ILE A 434 16.07 7.38 8.38
CA ILE A 434 15.16 7.72 7.27
C ILE A 434 13.77 7.15 7.52
N SER A 435 13.69 5.90 7.96
CA SER A 435 12.42 5.17 8.11
C SER A 435 11.84 5.23 9.52
N GLU A 436 12.68 5.39 10.54
CA GLU A 436 12.29 5.30 11.95
C GLU A 436 12.46 6.62 12.70
N GLY A 437 13.29 7.52 12.15
CA GLY A 437 13.66 8.76 12.81
C GLY A 437 12.54 9.80 12.85
N THR A 438 12.53 10.56 13.95
CA THR A 438 11.77 11.81 14.02
C THR A 438 12.46 12.87 13.17
N ALA A 439 11.68 13.68 12.43
CA ALA A 439 12.21 14.72 11.57
C ALA A 439 12.01 16.12 12.17
N GLU A 440 13.02 16.95 11.98
CA GLU A 440 12.99 18.38 12.21
C GLU A 440 13.27 19.11 10.90
N LEU A 441 12.54 20.18 10.63
CA LEU A 441 12.79 21.03 9.45
C LEU A 441 13.83 22.11 9.81
N ILE A 442 14.91 22.16 9.06
CA ILE A 442 15.89 23.24 9.20
C ILE A 442 15.38 24.47 8.43
N ASP A 443 15.34 25.60 9.11
CA ASP A 443 14.90 26.87 8.51
C ASP A 443 15.97 27.41 7.52
N LEU A 444 15.57 27.55 6.27
CA LEU A 444 16.39 28.11 5.19
C LEU A 444 16.02 29.56 4.83
N GLY A 445 15.23 30.23 5.67
CA GLY A 445 14.77 31.59 5.42
C GLY A 445 13.86 31.70 4.20
N ASP A 446 14.26 32.53 3.23
CA ASP A 446 13.46 32.77 2.02
C ASP A 446 13.66 31.73 0.90
N GLU A 447 14.58 30.74 1.08
CA GLU A 447 14.77 29.68 0.10
C GLU A 447 13.55 28.74 0.06
N ILE A 448 12.96 28.61 -1.12
CA ILE A 448 11.73 27.83 -1.32
C ILE A 448 11.93 26.56 -2.14
N ASP A 449 13.03 26.47 -2.90
CA ASP A 449 13.33 25.34 -3.78
C ASP A 449 14.14 24.23 -3.08
N ALA A 450 14.59 24.48 -1.84
CA ALA A 450 15.25 23.49 -1.00
C ALA A 450 14.43 23.16 0.25
N CYS A 451 14.63 21.94 0.73
CA CYS A 451 14.13 21.47 2.02
C CYS A 451 15.24 20.69 2.70
N VAL A 452 15.47 20.94 3.98
CA VAL A 452 16.44 20.20 4.79
C VAL A 452 15.70 19.59 5.97
N LEU A 453 15.72 18.26 6.05
CA LEU A 453 15.18 17.52 7.17
C LEU A 453 16.33 16.91 7.98
N ARG A 454 16.39 17.20 9.27
CA ARG A 454 17.23 16.48 10.22
C ARG A 454 16.39 15.34 10.78
N LYS A 455 16.80 14.10 10.53
CA LYS A 455 16.12 12.90 11.03
C LYS A 455 17.00 12.19 12.04
N THR A 456 16.42 11.84 13.21
CA THR A 456 17.15 11.23 14.33
C THR A 456 16.39 10.01 14.85
N CYS A 457 17.10 8.90 14.96
CA CYS A 457 16.67 7.70 15.67
C CYS A 457 17.67 7.37 16.79
N ALA A 458 17.54 6.19 17.41
CA ALA A 458 18.44 5.77 18.50
C ALA A 458 19.89 5.55 18.03
N GLU A 459 20.07 5.14 16.77
CA GLU A 459 21.35 4.72 16.20
C GLU A 459 22.11 5.86 15.53
N GLU A 460 21.40 6.82 14.90
CA GLU A 460 22.03 7.85 14.09
C GLU A 460 21.18 9.12 13.94
N THR A 461 21.85 10.16 13.44
CA THR A 461 21.23 11.38 12.90
C THR A 461 21.67 11.58 11.47
N VAL A 462 20.74 11.87 10.56
CA VAL A 462 21.04 12.22 9.17
C VAL A 462 20.34 13.52 8.77
N TYR A 463 21.00 14.28 7.88
CA TYR A 463 20.40 15.41 7.19
C TYR A 463 20.06 15.01 5.76
N LEU A 464 18.80 15.15 5.40
CA LEU A 464 18.32 14.97 4.03
C LEU A 464 18.15 16.34 3.38
N VAL A 465 19.00 16.68 2.45
CA VAL A 465 18.99 17.96 1.75
C VAL A 465 18.44 17.78 0.35
N TYR A 466 17.23 18.25 0.11
CA TYR A 466 16.56 18.22 -1.18
C TYR A 466 16.76 19.56 -1.88
N ASN A 467 17.27 19.54 -3.10
CA ASN A 467 17.23 20.66 -4.02
C ASN A 467 16.27 20.32 -5.17
N LEU A 468 15.12 20.96 -5.20
CA LEU A 468 14.08 20.74 -6.22
C LEU A 468 14.18 21.75 -7.38
N SER A 469 15.09 22.72 -7.32
CA SER A 469 15.32 23.66 -8.43
C SER A 469 15.73 22.92 -9.71
N ALA A 470 15.22 23.36 -10.84
CA ALA A 470 15.53 22.73 -12.13
C ALA A 470 16.98 22.96 -12.59
N ASP A 471 17.61 24.05 -12.19
CA ASP A 471 18.88 24.53 -12.78
C ASP A 471 19.83 25.22 -11.79
N ARG A 472 19.41 25.45 -10.53
CA ARG A 472 20.15 26.26 -9.57
C ARG A 472 20.82 25.40 -8.51
N GLU A 473 22.15 25.52 -8.35
CA GLU A 473 22.82 25.07 -7.14
C GLU A 473 22.30 25.88 -5.93
N ILE A 474 22.09 25.22 -4.81
CA ILE A 474 21.64 25.87 -3.57
C ILE A 474 22.68 25.61 -2.49
N ARG A 475 23.10 26.68 -1.82
CA ARG A 475 23.95 26.61 -0.63
C ARG A 475 23.10 26.65 0.62
N VAL A 476 23.19 25.61 1.44
CA VAL A 476 22.54 25.50 2.74
C VAL A 476 23.57 25.59 3.85
N THR A 477 23.18 26.13 5.00
CA THR A 477 24.00 26.13 6.21
C THR A 477 23.32 25.30 7.27
N LEU A 478 24.02 24.33 7.82
CA LEU A 478 23.54 23.42 8.83
C LEU A 478 24.00 23.87 10.23
N PRO A 479 23.30 23.44 11.30
CA PRO A 479 23.63 23.87 12.65
C PRO A 479 24.97 23.31 13.18
N GLU A 480 25.51 22.30 12.55
CA GLU A 480 26.74 21.60 12.93
C GLU A 480 27.58 21.18 11.71
N ALA A 481 28.83 20.82 11.92
CA ALA A 481 29.69 20.28 10.87
C ALA A 481 29.17 18.89 10.43
N VAL A 482 29.25 18.63 9.12
CA VAL A 482 28.71 17.41 8.53
C VAL A 482 29.66 16.79 7.52
N THR A 483 29.55 15.47 7.37
CA THR A 483 30.21 14.69 6.30
C THR A 483 29.13 14.14 5.36
N GLN A 484 29.39 14.24 4.06
CA GLN A 484 28.52 13.63 3.04
C GLN A 484 28.69 12.11 3.06
N THR A 485 27.55 11.40 3.15
CA THR A 485 27.52 9.93 3.06
C THR A 485 27.02 9.46 1.70
N ASP A 486 25.94 10.10 1.20
CA ASP A 486 25.29 9.67 -0.04
C ASP A 486 24.81 10.87 -0.87
N PHE A 487 24.64 10.60 -2.18
CA PHE A 487 24.14 11.57 -3.15
C PHE A 487 23.35 10.88 -4.26
N LEU A 488 22.14 11.36 -4.48
CA LEU A 488 21.27 10.93 -5.57
C LEU A 488 20.88 12.13 -6.43
N SER A 489 21.26 12.10 -7.70
CA SER A 489 20.83 13.11 -8.68
C SER A 489 19.73 12.55 -9.58
N ALA A 490 18.68 13.31 -9.76
CA ALA A 490 17.66 13.02 -10.77
C ALA A 490 18.12 13.37 -12.19
N LYS A 491 19.22 14.15 -12.32
CA LYS A 491 19.86 14.50 -13.59
C LYS A 491 21.01 13.55 -13.91
N ARG A 492 21.18 13.26 -15.19
CA ARG A 492 22.40 12.64 -15.72
C ARG A 492 23.56 13.62 -15.62
N ASP A 493 24.76 13.12 -15.43
CA ASP A 493 26.02 13.92 -15.40
C ASP A 493 25.99 15.09 -14.39
N SER A 494 25.32 14.93 -13.25
CA SER A 494 25.26 15.96 -12.21
C SER A 494 26.61 16.11 -11.50
N ALA A 495 26.97 17.35 -11.15
CA ALA A 495 28.10 17.61 -10.26
C ALA A 495 27.87 17.00 -8.87
N GLN A 496 28.94 16.64 -8.17
CA GLN A 496 28.87 16.23 -6.77
C GLN A 496 28.58 17.44 -5.86
N PRO A 497 27.92 17.25 -4.73
CA PRO A 497 27.80 18.28 -3.69
C PRO A 497 29.19 18.76 -3.23
N LYS A 498 29.25 20.01 -2.75
CA LYS A 498 30.47 20.56 -2.14
C LYS A 498 30.19 20.78 -0.66
N ASN A 499 30.92 20.04 0.17
CA ASN A 499 30.84 20.17 1.61
C ASN A 499 31.96 21.06 2.15
N GLU A 500 31.59 22.06 2.93
CA GLU A 500 32.50 23.00 3.58
C GLU A 500 32.16 23.08 5.08
N SER A 501 32.33 21.95 5.79
CA SER A 501 32.00 21.82 7.20
C SER A 501 30.48 22.00 7.46
N THR A 502 30.03 23.17 7.92
CA THR A 502 28.61 23.46 8.17
C THR A 502 27.85 23.92 6.92
N ALA A 503 28.53 24.27 5.84
CA ALA A 503 27.89 24.75 4.63
C ALA A 503 28.03 23.75 3.49
N VAL A 504 26.92 23.42 2.85
CA VAL A 504 26.86 22.45 1.77
C VAL A 504 26.21 23.08 0.55
N THR A 505 26.87 22.98 -0.60
CA THR A 505 26.31 23.38 -1.90
C THR A 505 25.80 22.14 -2.61
N VAL A 506 24.49 22.08 -2.85
CA VAL A 506 23.81 20.93 -3.45
C VAL A 506 23.39 21.22 -4.88
N PRO A 507 23.67 20.29 -5.81
CA PRO A 507 23.29 20.41 -7.22
C PRO A 507 21.77 20.46 -7.41
N PRO A 508 21.28 20.98 -8.56
CA PRO A 508 19.87 21.00 -8.87
C PRO A 508 19.29 19.58 -9.02
N GLN A 509 18.02 19.43 -8.69
CA GLN A 509 17.25 18.17 -8.79
C GLN A 509 17.96 16.99 -8.12
N SER A 510 18.25 17.12 -6.83
CA SER A 510 19.02 16.12 -6.08
C SER A 510 18.58 15.96 -4.63
N LEU A 511 18.97 14.81 -4.08
CA LEU A 511 18.99 14.51 -2.66
C LEU A 511 20.44 14.28 -2.23
N THR A 512 20.88 14.99 -1.21
CA THR A 512 22.16 14.76 -0.54
C THR A 512 21.91 14.31 0.88
N VAL A 513 22.61 13.26 1.30
CA VAL A 513 22.55 12.72 2.66
C VAL A 513 23.86 13.03 3.37
N LEU A 514 23.73 13.59 4.58
CA LEU A 514 24.86 14.05 5.37
C LEU A 514 24.71 13.54 6.80
N MET A 515 25.81 13.26 7.46
CA MET A 515 25.85 12.93 8.88
C MET A 515 26.63 13.99 9.65
N PRO A 516 26.26 14.28 10.92
CA PRO A 516 27.10 15.08 11.80
C PRO A 516 28.53 14.52 11.87
N GLU A 517 29.53 15.40 11.92
CA GLU A 517 30.90 14.99 12.25
C GLU A 517 30.95 14.64 13.76
N GLU A 518 31.69 13.57 14.10
CA GLU A 518 31.88 13.13 15.50
C GLU A 518 32.70 14.15 16.32
#